data_57b141fb8bb62c502476a70b4325c7eb
#
_entry.id   57b141fb8bb62c502476a70b4325c7eb
#
_cell.length_a   1.000
_cell.length_b   1.000
_cell.length_c   1.000
_cell.angle_alpha   90.00
_cell.angle_beta   90.00
_cell.angle_gamma   90.00
#
_symmetry.space_group_name_H-M   'P 1'
#
loop_
_entity.id
_entity.type
_entity.pdbx_description
1 polymer ?
#
loop_
_entity_poly.entity_id
_entity_poly.type
_entity_poly.pdbx_seq_one_letter_code
_entity_poly.pdbx_strand_id
1 'polypeptide(L)'
;MIAALQANAQVSDYKINLTAKESYECFYVKGKLETVRCTDTCDKVVTVYVDHDGFKGDSQFYVYPSTTEEELAELIEKAVQKAKLLNNKMYTLPEQESGEFEVEINFSAYTQAELAGKIADCVFAANTVENADLNSVEVFVNRYTDTVVNSRGIEKSQVRYSAMVEAIPTYNGQTESVELYQQYNFSTFEAETVKQEISRKLQEVKARASAVKPDFALDCKVILNTQELGELFGTLCRELNFATVYAHAGLFHKGDAIQENPTGDKITITMAGAAAGNLHSAHFDSDGMTLTDRTIVEEGKAVAYYGANRFGQYLEEVPTGNLRCICVKPGTACQKCLTAAPYLEVLSMSGLQVDTFTDYIGGEIRLAYYCDGKTVVPLTGISITGSLKQVLASIRLACETAVDNGYSGPKKAILSGMKIF
;
A
#
# COMPACT_ATOMS: atom_id res chain seq x y z
N MET A 1 -10.83 -2.63 -32.80
CA MET A 1 -10.98 -3.38 -31.53
C MET A 1 -12.42 -3.34 -31.02
N ILE A 2 -13.01 -2.19 -30.63
CA ILE A 2 -14.40 -2.12 -30.12
C ILE A 2 -15.39 -2.71 -31.14
N ALA A 3 -15.29 -2.35 -32.41
CA ALA A 3 -16.15 -2.90 -33.45
C ALA A 3 -16.03 -4.44 -33.57
N ALA A 4 -14.83 -5.01 -33.41
CA ALA A 4 -14.64 -6.46 -33.43
C ALA A 4 -15.27 -7.17 -32.20
N LEU A 5 -15.18 -6.56 -31.00
CA LEU A 5 -15.85 -7.05 -29.81
C LEU A 5 -17.38 -7.03 -29.97
N GLN A 6 -17.93 -5.92 -30.48
CA GLN A 6 -19.36 -5.75 -30.70
C GLN A 6 -19.91 -6.65 -31.84
N ALA A 7 -19.09 -7.01 -32.83
CA ALA A 7 -19.47 -7.89 -33.90
C ALA A 7 -19.57 -9.37 -33.53
N ASN A 8 -18.93 -9.78 -32.42
CA ASN A 8 -19.00 -11.15 -31.93
C ASN A 8 -20.25 -11.36 -31.07
N ALA A 9 -21.25 -12.06 -31.61
CA ALA A 9 -22.55 -12.29 -30.99
C ALA A 9 -22.50 -13.06 -29.64
N GLN A 10 -21.36 -13.68 -29.30
CA GLN A 10 -21.17 -14.42 -28.06
C GLN A 10 -20.60 -13.53 -26.92
N VAL A 11 -20.12 -12.34 -27.26
CA VAL A 11 -19.64 -11.34 -26.29
C VAL A 11 -20.86 -10.59 -25.71
N SER A 12 -21.21 -10.89 -24.47
CA SER A 12 -22.32 -10.21 -23.78
C SER A 12 -21.92 -8.81 -23.34
N ASP A 13 -20.71 -8.68 -22.78
CA ASP A 13 -20.09 -7.44 -22.31
C ASP A 13 -18.59 -7.47 -22.55
N TYR A 14 -17.96 -6.30 -22.57
CA TYR A 14 -16.49 -6.17 -22.60
C TYR A 14 -16.02 -5.03 -21.72
N LYS A 15 -14.75 -5.10 -21.33
CA LYS A 15 -14.03 -4.02 -20.65
C LYS A 15 -12.61 -3.90 -21.23
N ILE A 16 -12.15 -2.69 -21.42
CA ILE A 16 -10.82 -2.37 -21.94
C ILE A 16 -10.15 -1.48 -20.90
N ASN A 17 -9.03 -1.95 -20.35
CA ASN A 17 -8.17 -1.18 -19.48
C ASN A 17 -6.89 -0.82 -20.25
N LEU A 18 -6.54 0.48 -20.28
CA LEU A 18 -5.25 0.95 -20.72
C LEU A 18 -4.53 1.57 -19.55
N THR A 19 -3.26 1.21 -19.37
CA THR A 19 -2.36 1.86 -18.42
C THR A 19 -1.12 2.31 -19.20
N ALA A 20 -1.04 3.61 -19.49
CA ALA A 20 0.18 4.22 -19.99
C ALA A 20 1.05 4.65 -18.81
N LYS A 21 2.34 4.32 -18.88
CA LYS A 21 3.33 4.70 -17.87
C LYS A 21 4.50 5.39 -18.56
N GLU A 22 4.72 6.64 -18.20
CA GLU A 22 5.92 7.39 -18.48
C GLU A 22 6.81 7.39 -17.25
N SER A 23 8.09 7.08 -17.39
CA SER A 23 9.02 6.97 -16.27
C SER A 23 10.35 7.66 -16.61
N TYR A 24 10.89 8.39 -15.62
CA TYR A 24 12.25 8.93 -15.66
C TYR A 24 13.01 8.37 -14.46
N GLU A 25 14.09 7.65 -14.74
CA GLU A 25 14.79 6.79 -13.79
C GLU A 25 16.28 7.15 -13.78
N CYS A 26 16.77 7.55 -12.60
CA CYS A 26 18.17 7.90 -12.39
C CYS A 26 18.84 6.86 -11.49
N PHE A 27 20.00 6.38 -11.90
CA PHE A 27 20.80 5.39 -11.19
C PHE A 27 22.12 6.02 -10.77
N TYR A 28 22.37 6.05 -9.47
CA TYR A 28 23.60 6.63 -8.89
C TYR A 28 24.41 5.57 -8.16
N VAL A 29 25.72 5.63 -8.32
CA VAL A 29 26.69 4.82 -7.58
C VAL A 29 27.68 5.75 -6.90
N LYS A 30 27.80 5.64 -5.58
CA LYS A 30 28.66 6.51 -4.76
C LYS A 30 28.51 8.01 -5.07
N GLY A 31 27.27 8.45 -5.15
CA GLY A 31 26.88 9.84 -5.42
C GLY A 31 27.09 10.31 -6.85
N LYS A 32 27.51 9.45 -7.80
CA LYS A 32 27.67 9.80 -9.21
C LYS A 32 26.57 9.19 -10.04
N LEU A 33 25.99 9.99 -10.93
CA LEU A 33 25.00 9.52 -11.90
C LEU A 33 25.70 8.61 -12.93
N GLU A 34 25.31 7.34 -12.96
CA GLU A 34 25.83 6.33 -13.89
C GLU A 34 24.93 6.19 -15.12
N THR A 35 23.61 6.19 -14.94
CA THR A 35 22.65 5.93 -16.01
C THR A 35 21.36 6.69 -15.79
N VAL A 36 20.76 7.12 -16.89
CA VAL A 36 19.37 7.58 -16.95
C VAL A 36 18.60 6.67 -17.91
N ARG A 37 17.43 6.23 -17.49
CA ARG A 37 16.52 5.47 -18.33
C ARG A 37 15.19 6.19 -18.40
N CYS A 38 14.67 6.40 -19.61
CA CYS A 38 13.32 6.88 -19.86
C CYS A 38 12.51 5.74 -20.47
N THR A 39 11.33 5.51 -19.95
CA THR A 39 10.42 4.50 -20.50
C THR A 39 9.06 5.10 -20.76
N ASP A 40 8.46 4.67 -21.86
CA ASP A 40 7.08 4.96 -22.22
C ASP A 40 6.45 3.63 -22.62
N THR A 41 5.53 3.14 -21.81
CA THR A 41 4.87 1.86 -22.00
C THR A 41 3.36 2.03 -21.95
N CYS A 42 2.64 1.19 -22.68
CA CYS A 42 1.19 1.17 -22.66
C CYS A 42 0.68 -0.28 -22.65
N ASP A 43 0.17 -0.69 -21.50
CA ASP A 43 -0.48 -1.98 -21.34
C ASP A 43 -1.97 -1.84 -21.70
N LYS A 44 -2.43 -2.68 -22.62
CA LYS A 44 -3.83 -2.76 -23.00
C LYS A 44 -4.37 -4.16 -22.72
N VAL A 45 -5.32 -4.22 -21.78
CA VAL A 45 -5.97 -5.47 -21.36
C VAL A 45 -7.44 -5.41 -21.74
N VAL A 46 -7.90 -6.42 -22.49
CA VAL A 46 -9.30 -6.60 -22.84
C VAL A 46 -9.87 -7.73 -22.01
N THR A 47 -10.99 -7.48 -21.33
CA THR A 47 -11.79 -8.51 -20.67
C THR A 47 -13.06 -8.72 -21.47
N VAL A 48 -13.31 -9.95 -21.86
CA VAL A 48 -14.54 -10.39 -22.54
C VAL A 48 -15.42 -11.09 -21.52
N TYR A 49 -16.70 -10.76 -21.52
CA TYR A 49 -17.72 -11.43 -20.70
C TYR A 49 -18.70 -12.19 -21.59
N VAL A 50 -19.09 -13.39 -21.14
CA VAL A 50 -20.03 -14.25 -21.82
C VAL A 50 -21.10 -14.70 -20.85
N ASP A 51 -22.37 -14.36 -21.14
CA ASP A 51 -23.51 -14.85 -20.38
C ASP A 51 -23.93 -16.20 -20.97
N HIS A 52 -23.96 -17.26 -20.17
CA HIS A 52 -24.32 -18.61 -20.58
C HIS A 52 -24.96 -19.37 -19.41
N ASP A 53 -25.98 -20.15 -19.69
CA ASP A 53 -26.65 -21.05 -18.71
C ASP A 53 -27.01 -20.40 -17.36
N GLY A 54 -27.28 -19.08 -17.35
CA GLY A 54 -27.56 -18.31 -16.13
C GLY A 54 -26.32 -17.87 -15.35
N PHE A 55 -25.13 -18.02 -15.93
CA PHE A 55 -23.84 -17.58 -15.37
C PHE A 55 -23.21 -16.52 -16.26
N LYS A 56 -22.28 -15.76 -15.68
CA LYS A 56 -21.41 -14.81 -16.40
C LYS A 56 -19.97 -15.29 -16.31
N GLY A 57 -19.42 -15.75 -17.43
CA GLY A 57 -17.99 -16.07 -17.53
C GLY A 57 -17.18 -14.85 -17.96
N ASP A 58 -15.91 -14.80 -17.61
CA ASP A 58 -15.00 -13.76 -18.05
C ASP A 58 -13.63 -14.34 -18.42
N SER A 59 -12.97 -13.70 -19.38
CA SER A 59 -11.59 -14.00 -19.74
C SER A 59 -10.90 -12.76 -20.27
N GLN A 60 -9.60 -12.61 -19.99
CA GLN A 60 -8.83 -11.46 -20.40
C GLN A 60 -7.65 -11.84 -21.30
N PHE A 61 -7.23 -10.89 -22.13
CA PHE A 61 -6.04 -10.98 -22.96
C PHE A 61 -5.40 -9.62 -23.17
N TYR A 62 -4.09 -9.62 -23.48
CA TYR A 62 -3.34 -8.42 -23.81
C TYR A 62 -3.44 -8.12 -25.32
N VAL A 63 -3.48 -6.84 -25.66
CA VAL A 63 -3.41 -6.35 -27.04
C VAL A 63 -2.18 -5.48 -27.19
N TYR A 64 -1.28 -5.86 -28.08
CA TYR A 64 -0.04 -5.14 -28.38
C TYR A 64 -0.19 -4.23 -29.60
N PRO A 65 0.65 -3.20 -29.76
CA PRO A 65 0.62 -2.36 -30.96
C PRO A 65 0.82 -3.13 -32.28
N SER A 66 1.47 -4.28 -32.23
CA SER A 66 1.72 -5.16 -33.37
C SER A 66 0.58 -6.15 -33.65
N THR A 67 -0.45 -6.22 -32.78
CA THR A 67 -1.55 -7.18 -32.94
C THR A 67 -2.37 -6.82 -34.20
N THR A 68 -2.42 -7.74 -35.15
CA THR A 68 -3.22 -7.59 -36.40
C THR A 68 -4.72 -7.76 -36.14
N GLU A 69 -5.56 -7.41 -37.14
CA GLU A 69 -7.01 -7.61 -37.00
C GLU A 69 -7.38 -9.09 -36.94
N GLU A 70 -6.67 -9.96 -37.68
CA GLU A 70 -6.85 -11.40 -37.64
C GLU A 70 -6.46 -12.00 -36.29
N GLU A 71 -5.31 -11.62 -35.77
CA GLU A 71 -4.86 -12.03 -34.40
C GLU A 71 -5.83 -11.56 -33.34
N LEU A 72 -6.35 -10.31 -33.46
CA LEU A 72 -7.34 -9.82 -32.51
C LEU A 72 -8.63 -10.64 -32.53
N ALA A 73 -9.12 -11.01 -33.72
CA ALA A 73 -10.31 -11.87 -33.87
C ALA A 73 -10.08 -13.24 -33.20
N GLU A 74 -8.90 -13.86 -33.40
CA GLU A 74 -8.53 -15.11 -32.74
C GLU A 74 -8.45 -14.97 -31.21
N LEU A 75 -7.89 -13.86 -30.71
CA LEU A 75 -7.80 -13.58 -29.27
C LEU A 75 -9.20 -13.46 -28.64
N ILE A 76 -10.11 -12.75 -29.31
CA ILE A 76 -11.50 -12.60 -28.87
C ILE A 76 -12.18 -13.99 -28.83
N GLU A 77 -12.06 -14.80 -29.89
CA GLU A 77 -12.67 -16.11 -29.94
C GLU A 77 -12.12 -17.05 -28.84
N LYS A 78 -10.80 -17.07 -28.65
CA LYS A 78 -10.16 -17.80 -27.56
C LYS A 78 -10.63 -17.33 -26.16
N ALA A 79 -10.82 -16.04 -25.98
CA ALA A 79 -11.34 -15.47 -24.73
C ALA A 79 -12.80 -15.87 -24.49
N VAL A 80 -13.64 -15.85 -25.52
CA VAL A 80 -15.03 -16.32 -25.47
C VAL A 80 -15.09 -17.79 -25.03
N GLN A 81 -14.27 -18.66 -25.64
CA GLN A 81 -14.24 -20.08 -25.28
C GLN A 81 -13.78 -20.31 -23.83
N LYS A 82 -12.79 -19.55 -23.35
CA LYS A 82 -12.32 -19.63 -21.96
C LYS A 82 -13.39 -19.10 -20.98
N ALA A 83 -14.05 -17.99 -21.31
CA ALA A 83 -15.10 -17.41 -20.49
C ALA A 83 -16.26 -18.39 -20.25
N LYS A 84 -16.65 -19.17 -21.25
CA LYS A 84 -17.69 -20.22 -21.10
C LYS A 84 -17.36 -21.35 -20.13
N LEU A 85 -16.08 -21.46 -19.70
CA LEU A 85 -15.68 -22.45 -18.70
C LEU A 85 -15.87 -21.95 -17.26
N LEU A 86 -16.20 -20.67 -17.07
CA LEU A 86 -16.36 -20.05 -15.77
C LEU A 86 -17.83 -19.78 -15.45
N ASN A 87 -18.31 -20.31 -14.34
CA ASN A 87 -19.69 -20.19 -13.87
C ASN A 87 -19.79 -19.22 -12.70
N ASN A 88 -19.55 -17.92 -12.97
CA ASN A 88 -19.73 -16.89 -11.93
C ASN A 88 -21.22 -16.55 -11.82
N LYS A 89 -21.69 -16.25 -10.61
CA LYS A 89 -23.01 -15.66 -10.40
C LYS A 89 -23.19 -14.41 -11.26
N MET A 90 -24.36 -14.18 -11.81
CA MET A 90 -24.65 -13.01 -12.66
C MET A 90 -24.42 -11.70 -11.91
N TYR A 91 -23.87 -10.73 -12.61
CA TYR A 91 -23.73 -9.32 -12.17
C TYR A 91 -23.67 -8.39 -13.38
N THR A 92 -23.89 -7.11 -13.17
CA THR A 92 -23.80 -6.08 -14.22
C THR A 92 -22.53 -5.27 -14.07
N LEU A 93 -21.92 -4.88 -15.20
CA LEU A 93 -20.80 -3.94 -15.17
C LEU A 93 -21.30 -2.54 -14.79
N PRO A 94 -20.41 -1.65 -14.27
CA PRO A 94 -20.74 -0.24 -14.06
C PRO A 94 -21.23 0.43 -15.36
N GLU A 95 -22.15 1.38 -15.27
CA GLU A 95 -22.84 1.97 -16.41
C GLU A 95 -22.74 3.50 -16.43
N GLN A 96 -22.77 4.05 -17.67
CA GLN A 96 -23.14 5.44 -17.99
C GLN A 96 -22.36 6.52 -17.19
N GLU A 97 -21.05 6.42 -17.14
CA GLU A 97 -20.23 7.46 -16.54
C GLU A 97 -18.99 7.72 -17.37
N SER A 98 -18.71 9.00 -17.66
CA SER A 98 -17.51 9.40 -18.39
C SER A 98 -16.83 10.56 -17.69
N GLY A 99 -15.54 10.73 -17.93
CA GLY A 99 -14.79 11.87 -17.40
C GLY A 99 -13.29 11.68 -17.43
N GLU A 100 -12.61 12.81 -17.37
CA GLU A 100 -11.17 12.89 -17.21
C GLU A 100 -10.86 13.43 -15.82
N PHE A 101 -9.98 12.76 -15.11
CA PHE A 101 -9.64 13.06 -13.73
C PHE A 101 -8.12 13.16 -13.57
N GLU A 102 -7.69 13.95 -12.60
CA GLU A 102 -6.30 14.00 -12.18
C GLU A 102 -6.26 13.94 -10.65
N VAL A 103 -5.44 13.07 -10.10
CA VAL A 103 -5.20 13.04 -8.66
C VAL A 103 -4.40 14.29 -8.29
N GLU A 104 -4.99 15.15 -7.48
CA GLU A 104 -4.43 16.44 -7.09
C GLU A 104 -3.17 16.27 -6.25
N ILE A 105 -2.01 16.58 -6.84
CA ILE A 105 -0.70 16.51 -6.19
C ILE A 105 0.25 17.55 -6.78
N ASN A 106 1.37 17.81 -6.10
CA ASN A 106 2.33 18.82 -6.54
C ASN A 106 3.35 18.36 -7.61
N PHE A 107 3.29 17.10 -8.05
CA PHE A 107 4.19 16.58 -9.09
C PHE A 107 3.91 17.21 -10.46
N SER A 108 2.67 17.55 -10.74
CA SER A 108 2.28 18.21 -12.00
C SER A 108 2.95 19.57 -12.21
N ALA A 109 3.53 20.18 -11.17
CA ALA A 109 4.30 21.42 -11.27
C ALA A 109 5.71 21.24 -11.85
N TYR A 110 6.16 19.99 -12.09
CA TYR A 110 7.52 19.66 -12.55
C TYR A 110 7.46 18.74 -13.76
N THR A 111 8.47 18.82 -14.63
CA THR A 111 8.78 17.69 -15.49
C THR A 111 9.37 16.54 -14.66
N GLN A 112 9.23 15.30 -15.14
CA GLN A 112 9.78 14.13 -14.43
C GLN A 112 11.30 14.24 -14.21
N ALA A 113 12.03 14.78 -15.19
CA ALA A 113 13.47 14.99 -15.10
C ALA A 113 13.84 16.04 -14.02
N GLU A 114 13.13 17.16 -13.97
CA GLU A 114 13.33 18.20 -12.94
C GLU A 114 13.04 17.66 -11.55
N LEU A 115 11.94 16.90 -11.40
CA LEU A 115 11.56 16.33 -10.11
C LEU A 115 12.58 15.28 -9.66
N ALA A 116 13.02 14.38 -10.57
CA ALA A 116 14.06 13.39 -10.25
C ALA A 116 15.37 14.05 -9.80
N GLY A 117 15.79 15.13 -10.45
CA GLY A 117 16.95 15.91 -10.03
C GLY A 117 16.78 16.52 -8.63
N LYS A 118 15.64 17.15 -8.35
CA LYS A 118 15.35 17.73 -7.03
C LYS A 118 15.30 16.67 -5.92
N ILE A 119 14.72 15.50 -6.21
CA ILE A 119 14.70 14.37 -5.26
C ILE A 119 16.13 13.91 -4.98
N ALA A 120 16.96 13.69 -6.02
CA ALA A 120 18.35 13.28 -5.87
C ALA A 120 19.17 14.30 -5.05
N ASP A 121 19.00 15.60 -5.30
CA ASP A 121 19.64 16.66 -4.51
C ASP A 121 19.27 16.58 -3.02
N CYS A 122 18.00 16.29 -2.70
CA CYS A 122 17.56 16.12 -1.31
C CYS A 122 18.17 14.85 -0.68
N VAL A 123 18.22 13.74 -1.43
CA VAL A 123 18.80 12.46 -0.98
C VAL A 123 20.27 12.64 -0.63
N PHE A 124 21.08 13.24 -1.53
CA PHE A 124 22.51 13.44 -1.29
C PHE A 124 22.79 14.54 -0.26
N ALA A 125 21.95 15.57 -0.16
CA ALA A 125 22.08 16.56 0.91
C ALA A 125 21.85 15.98 2.32
N ALA A 126 21.12 14.88 2.43
CA ALA A 126 20.91 14.17 3.69
C ALA A 126 22.10 13.29 4.12
N ASN A 127 23.09 13.06 3.25
CA ASN A 127 24.25 12.20 3.51
C ASN A 127 25.31 12.93 4.39
N THR A 128 24.98 13.12 5.67
CA THR A 128 25.78 13.88 6.63
C THR A 128 26.21 13.07 7.86
N VAL A 129 25.88 11.78 7.90
CA VAL A 129 26.19 10.91 9.04
C VAL A 129 27.63 10.40 8.93
N GLU A 130 28.44 10.66 9.93
CA GLU A 130 29.85 10.27 9.96
C GLU A 130 30.02 8.74 9.81
N ASN A 131 30.93 8.33 8.91
CA ASN A 131 31.21 6.94 8.52
C ASN A 131 30.02 6.20 7.88
N ALA A 132 28.93 6.89 7.55
CA ALA A 132 27.87 6.34 6.73
C ALA A 132 27.88 6.98 5.34
N ASP A 133 27.39 6.24 4.34
CA ASP A 133 27.31 6.70 2.96
C ASP A 133 26.12 6.05 2.25
N LEU A 134 25.80 6.56 1.07
CA LEU A 134 24.81 5.99 0.14
C LEU A 134 25.58 5.28 -0.98
N ASN A 135 25.68 3.95 -0.89
CA ASN A 135 26.45 3.15 -1.86
C ASN A 135 25.78 3.14 -3.24
N SER A 136 24.45 2.95 -3.26
CA SER A 136 23.62 3.03 -4.46
C SER A 136 22.36 3.82 -4.15
N VAL A 137 21.90 4.61 -5.11
CA VAL A 137 20.61 5.33 -5.07
C VAL A 137 19.94 5.23 -6.42
N GLU A 138 18.67 4.86 -6.42
CA GLU A 138 17.83 4.90 -7.59
C GLU A 138 16.66 5.88 -7.33
N VAL A 139 16.38 6.74 -8.30
CA VAL A 139 15.26 7.70 -8.22
C VAL A 139 14.38 7.51 -9.41
N PHE A 140 13.14 7.11 -9.20
CA PHE A 140 12.15 6.91 -10.25
C PHE A 140 11.02 7.90 -10.07
N VAL A 141 10.67 8.61 -11.14
CA VAL A 141 9.49 9.49 -11.20
C VAL A 141 8.58 8.98 -12.30
N ASN A 142 7.36 8.63 -11.93
CA ASN A 142 6.41 8.01 -12.83
C ASN A 142 5.14 8.86 -12.95
N ARG A 143 4.62 8.90 -14.17
CA ARG A 143 3.27 9.39 -14.50
C ARG A 143 2.48 8.25 -15.11
N TYR A 144 1.29 8.00 -14.61
CA TYR A 144 0.38 6.98 -15.10
C TYR A 144 -0.85 7.64 -15.68
N THR A 145 -1.31 7.16 -16.84
CA THR A 145 -2.64 7.46 -17.37
C THR A 145 -3.41 6.16 -17.45
N ASP A 146 -4.41 6.00 -16.57
CA ASP A 146 -5.29 4.85 -16.59
C ASP A 146 -6.57 5.21 -17.33
N THR A 147 -6.97 4.40 -18.29
CA THR A 147 -8.24 4.58 -19.03
C THR A 147 -9.05 3.29 -18.96
N VAL A 148 -10.34 3.44 -18.70
CA VAL A 148 -11.31 2.32 -18.67
C VAL A 148 -12.45 2.64 -19.61
N VAL A 149 -12.71 1.70 -20.53
CA VAL A 149 -13.88 1.71 -21.42
C VAL A 149 -14.62 0.40 -21.28
N ASN A 150 -15.95 0.41 -21.18
CA ASN A 150 -16.73 -0.82 -21.19
C ASN A 150 -17.94 -0.76 -22.13
N SER A 151 -18.60 -1.90 -22.35
CA SER A 151 -19.78 -2.04 -23.21
C SER A 151 -21.04 -1.31 -22.69
N ARG A 152 -21.02 -0.86 -21.40
CA ARG A 152 -22.15 -0.24 -20.72
C ARG A 152 -22.05 1.28 -20.65
N GLY A 153 -21.11 1.90 -21.37
CA GLY A 153 -21.00 3.36 -21.49
C GLY A 153 -20.08 4.00 -20.46
N ILE A 154 -19.20 3.23 -19.81
CA ILE A 154 -18.06 3.79 -19.08
C ILE A 154 -17.00 4.21 -20.08
N GLU A 155 -16.53 5.45 -19.95
CA GLU A 155 -15.38 6.01 -20.65
C GLU A 155 -14.67 7.00 -19.71
N LYS A 156 -13.71 6.50 -18.92
CA LYS A 156 -13.00 7.28 -17.91
C LYS A 156 -11.50 7.23 -18.10
N SER A 157 -10.85 8.35 -17.82
CA SER A 157 -9.40 8.46 -17.77
C SER A 157 -8.96 9.18 -16.51
N GLN A 158 -7.86 8.75 -15.88
CA GLN A 158 -7.26 9.44 -14.74
C GLN A 158 -5.75 9.49 -14.85
N VAL A 159 -5.17 10.59 -14.39
CA VAL A 159 -3.72 10.77 -14.27
C VAL A 159 -3.32 10.61 -12.81
N ARG A 160 -2.30 9.79 -12.56
CA ARG A 160 -1.69 9.57 -11.25
C ARG A 160 -0.18 9.66 -11.36
N TYR A 161 0.48 9.97 -10.26
CA TYR A 161 1.92 10.10 -10.21
C TYR A 161 2.49 9.33 -9.01
N SER A 162 3.75 8.92 -9.13
CA SER A 162 4.52 8.38 -8.01
C SER A 162 5.99 8.71 -8.16
N ALA A 163 6.70 8.80 -7.05
CA ALA A 163 8.14 8.73 -7.03
C ALA A 163 8.58 7.60 -6.10
N MET A 164 9.73 7.03 -6.40
CA MET A 164 10.42 6.04 -5.59
C MET A 164 11.88 6.48 -5.43
N VAL A 165 12.36 6.40 -4.20
CA VAL A 165 13.79 6.41 -3.89
C VAL A 165 14.15 5.05 -3.34
N GLU A 166 15.01 4.31 -4.05
CA GLU A 166 15.68 3.14 -3.51
C GLU A 166 17.09 3.53 -3.12
N ALA A 167 17.50 3.22 -1.92
CA ALA A 167 18.82 3.57 -1.42
C ALA A 167 19.45 2.40 -0.63
N ILE A 168 20.76 2.30 -0.71
CA ILE A 168 21.57 1.38 0.10
C ILE A 168 22.43 2.20 1.08
N PRO A 169 21.87 2.62 2.22
CA PRO A 169 22.65 3.21 3.30
C PRO A 169 23.67 2.19 3.82
N THR A 170 24.94 2.60 3.82
CA THR A 170 26.08 1.77 4.22
C THR A 170 26.81 2.45 5.37
N TYR A 171 27.15 1.73 6.42
CA TYR A 171 28.04 2.19 7.48
C TYR A 171 29.37 1.45 7.41
N ASN A 172 30.44 2.19 7.29
CA ASN A 172 31.81 1.66 7.22
C ASN A 172 32.39 1.57 8.63
N GLY A 173 32.18 0.42 9.29
CA GLY A 173 32.78 0.12 10.59
C GLY A 173 34.29 -0.16 10.50
N GLN A 174 34.91 -0.34 11.67
CA GLN A 174 36.35 -0.67 11.73
C GLN A 174 36.68 -2.10 11.26
N THR A 175 35.75 -3.03 11.39
CA THR A 175 35.89 -4.44 11.04
C THR A 175 35.03 -4.87 9.88
N GLU A 176 33.80 -4.44 9.85
CA GLU A 176 32.82 -4.83 8.84
C GLU A 176 31.99 -3.62 8.40
N SER A 177 31.56 -3.62 7.14
CA SER A 177 30.55 -2.71 6.64
C SER A 177 29.17 -3.32 6.84
N VAL A 178 28.21 -2.48 7.23
CA VAL A 178 26.80 -2.86 7.38
C VAL A 178 25.99 -2.08 6.37
N GLU A 179 25.10 -2.76 5.67
CA GLU A 179 24.19 -2.17 4.70
C GLU A 179 22.75 -2.39 5.13
N LEU A 180 21.90 -1.42 4.83
CA LEU A 180 20.44 -1.55 4.88
C LEU A 180 19.87 -1.29 3.49
N TYR A 181 18.76 -1.95 3.20
CA TYR A 181 17.94 -1.63 2.04
C TYR A 181 16.82 -0.70 2.46
N GLN A 182 16.62 0.37 1.71
CA GLN A 182 15.50 1.28 1.89
C GLN A 182 14.82 1.57 0.55
N GLN A 183 13.52 1.35 0.51
CA GLN A 183 12.65 1.85 -0.55
C GLN A 183 11.64 2.81 0.07
N TYR A 184 11.59 4.02 -0.46
CA TYR A 184 10.67 5.06 -0.05
C TYR A 184 9.83 5.50 -1.25
N ASN A 185 8.51 5.25 -1.18
CA ASN A 185 7.56 5.61 -2.23
C ASN A 185 6.69 6.76 -1.74
N PHE A 186 6.42 7.72 -2.62
CA PHE A 186 5.59 8.87 -2.30
C PHE A 186 4.92 9.44 -3.55
N SER A 187 3.81 10.16 -3.35
CA SER A 187 3.08 10.87 -4.40
C SER A 187 3.04 12.39 -4.19
N THR A 188 3.63 12.90 -3.12
CA THR A 188 3.78 14.34 -2.83
C THR A 188 5.23 14.64 -2.53
N PHE A 189 5.82 15.59 -3.24
CA PHE A 189 7.22 15.99 -3.03
C PHE A 189 7.34 17.08 -1.98
N GLU A 190 7.93 16.73 -0.85
CA GLU A 190 8.32 17.63 0.22
C GLU A 190 9.81 17.42 0.52
N ALA A 191 10.64 18.39 0.14
CA ALA A 191 12.11 18.28 0.20
C ALA A 191 12.63 17.89 1.59
N GLU A 192 12.08 18.50 2.64
CA GLU A 192 12.48 18.20 4.02
C GLU A 192 12.06 16.79 4.47
N THR A 193 10.92 16.31 4.01
CA THR A 193 10.46 14.94 4.31
C THR A 193 11.41 13.91 3.67
N VAL A 194 11.80 14.11 2.41
CA VAL A 194 12.78 13.21 1.75
C VAL A 194 14.12 13.22 2.50
N LYS A 195 14.65 14.40 2.84
CA LYS A 195 15.91 14.53 3.61
C LYS A 195 15.83 13.84 4.96
N GLN A 196 14.74 14.05 5.71
CA GLN A 196 14.54 13.44 7.02
C GLN A 196 14.48 11.91 6.93
N GLU A 197 13.78 11.37 5.92
CA GLU A 197 13.67 9.93 5.71
C GLU A 197 15.03 9.29 5.43
N ILE A 198 15.82 9.87 4.53
CA ILE A 198 17.17 9.39 4.21
C ILE A 198 18.13 9.56 5.40
N SER A 199 18.10 10.72 6.06
CA SER A 199 18.91 10.95 7.26
C SER A 199 18.59 9.95 8.37
N ARG A 200 17.32 9.64 8.58
CA ARG A 200 16.87 8.62 9.52
C ARG A 200 17.47 7.25 9.19
N LYS A 201 17.45 6.85 7.91
CA LYS A 201 18.02 5.56 7.48
C LYS A 201 19.54 5.51 7.61
N LEU A 202 20.25 6.62 7.39
CA LEU A 202 21.68 6.71 7.66
C LEU A 202 22.00 6.58 9.16
N GLN A 203 21.14 7.12 10.06
CA GLN A 203 21.26 6.89 11.50
C GLN A 203 20.94 5.43 11.87
N GLU A 204 19.96 4.83 11.25
CA GLU A 204 19.58 3.43 11.49
C GLU A 204 20.69 2.46 11.07
N VAL A 205 21.37 2.68 9.93
CA VAL A 205 22.50 1.81 9.53
C VAL A 205 23.67 1.95 10.50
N LYS A 206 23.94 3.16 11.01
CA LYS A 206 24.93 3.39 12.06
C LYS A 206 24.55 2.67 13.36
N ALA A 207 23.29 2.76 13.77
CA ALA A 207 22.78 2.04 14.92
C ALA A 207 22.84 0.52 14.74
N ARG A 208 22.52 0.03 13.53
CA ARG A 208 22.60 -1.40 13.22
C ARG A 208 24.01 -1.96 13.34
N ALA A 209 25.03 -1.18 13.02
CA ALA A 209 26.42 -1.57 13.16
C ALA A 209 26.86 -1.77 14.61
N SER A 210 26.19 -1.11 15.57
CA SER A 210 26.45 -1.22 17.01
C SER A 210 25.37 -2.02 17.76
N ALA A 211 24.37 -2.53 17.06
CA ALA A 211 23.26 -3.25 17.68
C ALA A 211 23.70 -4.60 18.26
N VAL A 212 23.25 -4.89 19.45
CA VAL A 212 23.57 -6.13 20.17
C VAL A 212 22.33 -6.96 20.43
N LYS A 213 22.49 -8.26 20.57
CA LYS A 213 21.43 -9.11 21.12
C LYS A 213 21.41 -8.91 22.63
N PRO A 214 20.24 -8.62 23.26
CA PRO A 214 20.16 -8.45 24.68
C PRO A 214 20.48 -9.77 25.40
N ASP A 215 21.20 -9.68 26.53
CA ASP A 215 21.50 -10.77 27.46
C ASP A 215 20.58 -10.73 28.69
N PHE A 216 19.56 -9.87 28.68
CA PHE A 216 18.59 -9.67 29.76
C PHE A 216 17.16 -9.74 29.24
N ALA A 217 16.22 -10.05 30.13
CA ALA A 217 14.79 -10.07 29.78
C ALA A 217 14.25 -8.64 29.56
N LEU A 218 13.53 -8.46 28.48
CA LEU A 218 12.86 -7.21 28.17
C LEU A 218 11.39 -7.29 28.59
N ASP A 219 11.02 -6.45 29.56
CA ASP A 219 9.62 -6.26 29.98
C ASP A 219 9.26 -4.79 29.83
N CYS A 220 8.74 -4.44 28.66
CA CYS A 220 8.42 -3.07 28.29
C CYS A 220 7.34 -3.01 27.21
N LYS A 221 6.77 -1.82 27.02
CA LYS A 221 5.87 -1.57 25.89
C LYS A 221 6.64 -1.60 24.56
N VAL A 222 5.98 -2.08 23.53
CA VAL A 222 6.49 -2.08 22.14
C VAL A 222 5.88 -0.90 21.39
N ILE A 223 6.68 -0.19 20.62
CA ILE A 223 6.23 0.90 19.75
C ILE A 223 6.44 0.46 18.31
N LEU A 224 5.36 0.39 17.55
CA LEU A 224 5.38 0.17 16.11
C LEU A 224 5.36 1.49 15.35
N ASN A 225 5.99 1.50 14.19
CA ASN A 225 6.02 2.62 13.26
C ASN A 225 4.99 2.46 12.13
N THR A 226 4.94 3.41 11.24
CA THR A 226 3.95 3.54 10.16
C THR A 226 3.86 2.30 9.28
N GLN A 227 4.99 1.67 8.92
CA GLN A 227 5.02 0.49 8.06
C GLN A 227 4.28 -0.69 8.70
N GLU A 228 4.61 -1.01 9.96
CA GLU A 228 3.97 -2.09 10.71
C GLU A 228 2.48 -1.80 11.00
N LEU A 229 2.13 -0.53 11.18
CA LEU A 229 0.73 -0.12 11.33
C LEU A 229 -0.06 -0.30 10.03
N GLY A 230 0.57 -0.03 8.89
CA GLY A 230 0.00 -0.33 7.57
C GLY A 230 -0.33 -1.81 7.39
N GLU A 231 0.55 -2.72 7.85
CA GLU A 231 0.33 -4.17 7.82
C GLU A 231 -0.79 -4.61 8.78
N LEU A 232 -0.79 -4.09 10.01
CA LEU A 232 -1.83 -4.38 11.02
C LEU A 232 -3.21 -3.96 10.53
N PHE A 233 -3.37 -2.69 10.16
CA PHE A 233 -4.66 -2.16 9.72
C PHE A 233 -5.06 -2.68 8.35
N GLY A 234 -4.11 -2.94 7.44
CA GLY A 234 -4.34 -3.59 6.16
C GLY A 234 -4.94 -4.99 6.32
N THR A 235 -4.51 -5.75 7.32
CA THR A 235 -5.10 -7.06 7.64
C THR A 235 -6.55 -6.91 8.10
N LEU A 236 -6.84 -5.97 9.03
CA LEU A 236 -8.22 -5.71 9.46
C LEU A 236 -9.14 -5.24 8.32
N CYS A 237 -8.61 -4.39 7.42
CA CYS A 237 -9.37 -3.96 6.24
C CYS A 237 -9.71 -5.12 5.31
N ARG A 238 -8.76 -6.05 5.06
CA ARG A 238 -9.01 -7.23 4.22
C ARG A 238 -10.14 -8.11 4.72
N GLU A 239 -10.30 -8.23 6.04
CA GLU A 239 -11.41 -8.99 6.65
C GLU A 239 -12.78 -8.49 6.19
N LEU A 240 -12.92 -7.18 6.00
CA LEU A 240 -14.18 -6.51 5.65
C LEU A 240 -14.33 -6.21 4.15
N ASN A 241 -13.42 -6.71 3.31
CA ASN A 241 -13.53 -6.59 1.86
C ASN A 241 -14.60 -7.54 1.33
N PHE A 242 -15.43 -7.09 0.39
CA PHE A 242 -16.49 -7.91 -0.21
C PHE A 242 -16.02 -9.28 -0.73
N ALA A 243 -14.83 -9.34 -1.35
CA ALA A 243 -14.32 -10.61 -1.86
C ALA A 243 -14.01 -11.60 -0.72
N THR A 244 -13.41 -11.12 0.37
CA THR A 244 -13.12 -11.91 1.56
C THR A 244 -14.40 -12.40 2.24
N VAL A 245 -15.38 -11.50 2.40
CA VAL A 245 -16.68 -11.82 3.00
C VAL A 245 -17.44 -12.83 2.15
N TYR A 246 -17.49 -12.64 0.83
CA TYR A 246 -18.15 -13.57 -0.09
C TYR A 246 -17.49 -14.96 -0.10
N ALA A 247 -16.18 -15.01 -0.02
CA ALA A 247 -15.43 -16.27 0.04
C ALA A 247 -15.48 -16.94 1.42
N HIS A 248 -16.11 -16.35 2.43
CA HIS A 248 -16.08 -16.79 3.83
C HIS A 248 -14.64 -16.99 4.35
N ALA A 249 -13.71 -16.13 3.90
CA ALA A 249 -12.29 -16.21 4.20
C ALA A 249 -11.85 -15.20 5.29
N GLY A 250 -12.79 -14.47 5.89
CA GLY A 250 -12.57 -13.54 6.99
C GLY A 250 -13.28 -13.99 8.27
N LEU A 251 -12.78 -13.51 9.40
CA LEU A 251 -13.33 -13.78 10.73
C LEU A 251 -14.41 -12.76 11.13
N PHE A 252 -14.20 -11.48 10.75
CA PHE A 252 -15.07 -10.39 11.19
C PHE A 252 -16.23 -10.14 10.22
N HIS A 253 -17.39 -9.86 10.81
CA HIS A 253 -18.61 -9.52 10.11
C HIS A 253 -19.11 -8.14 10.53
N LYS A 254 -19.96 -7.55 9.71
CA LYS A 254 -20.65 -6.30 10.02
C LYS A 254 -21.47 -6.45 11.31
N GLY A 255 -21.19 -5.60 12.28
CA GLY A 255 -21.76 -5.63 13.62
C GLY A 255 -20.80 -6.16 14.71
N ASP A 256 -19.75 -6.90 14.33
CA ASP A 256 -18.81 -7.47 15.29
C ASP A 256 -17.92 -6.42 15.96
N ALA A 257 -17.56 -6.69 17.21
CA ALA A 257 -16.56 -5.92 17.92
C ALA A 257 -15.16 -6.40 17.51
N ILE A 258 -14.42 -5.55 16.77
CA ILE A 258 -13.00 -5.77 16.46
C ILE A 258 -12.15 -5.53 17.72
N GLN A 259 -12.58 -4.59 18.58
CA GLN A 259 -11.99 -4.35 19.88
C GLN A 259 -12.98 -4.78 20.96
N GLU A 260 -12.65 -5.86 21.67
CA GLU A 260 -13.42 -6.32 22.82
C GLU A 260 -12.98 -5.58 24.07
N ASN A 261 -13.89 -4.88 24.76
CA ASN A 261 -13.62 -4.13 26.00
C ASN A 261 -12.39 -3.21 25.91
N PRO A 262 -12.31 -2.27 24.97
CA PRO A 262 -11.13 -1.46 24.73
C PRO A 262 -10.75 -0.63 25.96
N THR A 263 -9.49 -0.72 26.36
CA THR A 263 -8.85 0.10 27.41
C THR A 263 -7.91 1.16 26.83
N GLY A 264 -7.55 1.01 25.55
CA GLY A 264 -6.76 1.96 24.76
C GLY A 264 -7.62 2.91 23.94
N ASP A 265 -7.05 3.39 22.83
CA ASP A 265 -7.79 4.22 21.88
C ASP A 265 -8.75 3.35 21.04
N LYS A 266 -9.94 3.88 20.80
CA LYS A 266 -10.91 3.21 19.93
C LYS A 266 -10.56 3.42 18.47
N ILE A 267 -10.47 2.33 17.73
CA ILE A 267 -10.06 2.31 16.33
C ILE A 267 -11.23 2.75 15.43
N THR A 268 -10.95 3.72 14.56
CA THR A 268 -11.85 4.08 13.44
C THR A 268 -11.06 4.03 12.14
N ILE A 269 -11.56 3.29 11.16
CA ILE A 269 -10.92 3.08 9.86
C ILE A 269 -11.87 3.46 8.75
N THR A 270 -11.43 4.33 7.87
CA THR A 270 -12.11 4.66 6.62
C THR A 270 -11.25 4.18 5.44
N MET A 271 -11.85 3.38 4.56
CA MET A 271 -11.29 3.13 3.25
C MET A 271 -11.65 4.29 2.34
N ALA A 272 -10.66 4.91 1.69
CA ALA A 272 -10.88 6.08 0.85
C ALA A 272 -10.44 5.86 -0.59
N GLY A 273 -11.05 6.57 -1.53
CA GLY A 273 -10.63 6.64 -2.92
C GLY A 273 -9.35 7.47 -3.06
N ALA A 274 -9.28 8.60 -2.35
CA ALA A 274 -8.11 9.46 -2.34
C ALA A 274 -7.85 10.00 -0.92
N ALA A 275 -6.57 10.14 -0.59
CA ALA A 275 -6.10 10.77 0.63
C ALA A 275 -4.81 11.53 0.35
N ALA A 276 -4.60 12.68 1.00
CA ALA A 276 -3.44 13.53 0.77
C ALA A 276 -2.11 12.77 0.95
N GLY A 277 -1.26 12.78 -0.08
CA GLY A 277 0.03 12.10 -0.09
C GLY A 277 -0.02 10.58 -0.17
N ASN A 278 -1.21 9.98 -0.21
CA ASN A 278 -1.35 8.53 -0.30
C ASN A 278 -1.11 8.03 -1.74
N LEU A 279 -0.21 7.07 -1.88
CA LEU A 279 0.24 6.54 -3.17
C LEU A 279 -0.88 5.83 -3.95
N HIS A 280 -1.89 5.32 -3.24
CA HIS A 280 -3.00 4.58 -3.83
C HIS A 280 -4.22 5.43 -4.18
N SER A 281 -4.11 6.76 -4.06
CA SER A 281 -5.18 7.68 -4.43
C SER A 281 -5.60 7.51 -5.89
N ALA A 282 -6.90 7.41 -6.13
CA ALA A 282 -7.50 7.26 -7.44
C ALA A 282 -8.95 7.76 -7.43
N HIS A 283 -9.52 8.06 -8.59
CA HIS A 283 -10.93 8.46 -8.72
C HIS A 283 -11.84 7.28 -9.05
N PHE A 284 -11.32 6.30 -9.76
CA PHE A 284 -12.06 5.08 -10.11
C PHE A 284 -11.13 3.85 -10.09
N ASP A 285 -11.73 2.69 -10.01
CA ASP A 285 -11.00 1.41 -10.04
C ASP A 285 -10.90 0.83 -11.46
N SER A 286 -10.31 -0.36 -11.57
CA SER A 286 -10.13 -1.07 -12.84
C SER A 286 -11.45 -1.52 -13.50
N ASP A 287 -12.59 -1.42 -12.81
CA ASP A 287 -13.91 -1.67 -13.40
C ASP A 287 -14.57 -0.37 -13.92
N GLY A 288 -13.92 0.79 -13.71
CA GLY A 288 -14.45 2.11 -14.00
C GLY A 288 -15.45 2.59 -12.93
N MET A 289 -15.55 1.87 -11.80
CA MET A 289 -16.40 2.26 -10.69
C MET A 289 -15.81 3.47 -9.97
N THR A 290 -16.57 4.56 -9.85
CA THR A 290 -16.18 5.72 -9.03
C THR A 290 -15.96 5.28 -7.59
N LEU A 291 -14.79 5.64 -7.03
CA LEU A 291 -14.43 5.30 -5.67
C LEU A 291 -15.22 6.16 -4.68
N THR A 292 -15.91 5.50 -3.74
CA THR A 292 -16.70 6.17 -2.70
C THR A 292 -16.18 5.77 -1.33
N ASP A 293 -15.73 6.75 -0.57
CA ASP A 293 -15.19 6.54 0.78
C ASP A 293 -16.18 5.80 1.67
N ARG A 294 -15.64 4.88 2.49
CA ARG A 294 -16.44 4.07 3.38
C ARG A 294 -15.74 3.87 4.72
N THR A 295 -16.35 4.36 5.79
CA THR A 295 -15.96 3.96 7.15
C THR A 295 -16.38 2.51 7.36
N ILE A 296 -15.41 1.64 7.57
CA ILE A 296 -15.61 0.20 7.74
C ILE A 296 -15.52 -0.24 9.20
N VAL A 297 -14.73 0.48 10.00
CA VAL A 297 -14.62 0.29 11.45
C VAL A 297 -14.89 1.63 12.12
N GLU A 298 -15.82 1.68 13.07
CA GLU A 298 -16.14 2.86 13.85
C GLU A 298 -16.10 2.54 15.34
N GLU A 299 -15.28 3.28 16.09
CA GLU A 299 -15.15 3.13 17.54
C GLU A 299 -14.93 1.65 17.98
N GLY A 300 -14.14 0.90 17.21
CA GLY A 300 -13.78 -0.49 17.47
C GLY A 300 -14.78 -1.54 16.99
N LYS A 301 -15.83 -1.15 16.23
CA LYS A 301 -16.80 -2.07 15.65
C LYS A 301 -16.77 -2.07 14.14
N ALA A 302 -16.92 -3.23 13.52
CA ALA A 302 -17.15 -3.36 12.09
C ALA A 302 -18.54 -2.84 11.74
N VAL A 303 -18.63 -1.76 10.93
CA VAL A 303 -19.92 -1.11 10.61
C VAL A 303 -20.33 -1.26 9.17
N ALA A 304 -19.39 -1.54 8.27
CA ALA A 304 -19.66 -1.72 6.85
C ALA A 304 -18.61 -2.62 6.19
N TYR A 305 -19.01 -3.18 5.05
CA TYR A 305 -18.10 -3.80 4.09
C TYR A 305 -17.78 -2.82 2.96
N TYR A 306 -16.73 -3.10 2.20
CA TYR A 306 -16.30 -2.32 1.04
C TYR A 306 -15.74 -3.23 -0.06
N GLY A 307 -15.68 -2.73 -1.29
CA GLY A 307 -14.99 -3.44 -2.36
C GLY A 307 -15.61 -3.25 -3.74
N ALA A 308 -15.12 -4.10 -4.66
CA ALA A 308 -15.42 -4.04 -6.07
C ALA A 308 -16.89 -4.34 -6.39
N ASN A 309 -17.35 -3.82 -7.53
CA ASN A 309 -18.71 -3.91 -8.04
C ASN A 309 -19.28 -5.33 -8.02
N ARG A 310 -18.56 -6.32 -8.56
CA ARG A 310 -18.98 -7.71 -8.66
C ARG A 310 -19.40 -8.31 -7.31
N PHE A 311 -18.51 -8.23 -6.33
CA PHE A 311 -18.73 -8.84 -5.02
C PHE A 311 -19.75 -8.06 -4.16
N GLY A 312 -19.83 -6.73 -4.37
CA GLY A 312 -20.90 -5.94 -3.77
C GLY A 312 -22.28 -6.42 -4.21
N GLN A 313 -22.49 -6.63 -5.50
CA GLN A 313 -23.74 -7.18 -6.02
C GLN A 313 -24.02 -8.61 -5.51
N TYR A 314 -23.01 -9.46 -5.36
CA TYR A 314 -23.18 -10.81 -4.83
C TYR A 314 -23.66 -10.83 -3.37
N LEU A 315 -23.25 -9.83 -2.61
CA LEU A 315 -23.62 -9.66 -1.20
C LEU A 315 -24.85 -8.75 -0.99
N GLU A 316 -25.43 -8.22 -2.09
CA GLU A 316 -26.54 -7.26 -2.05
C GLU A 316 -26.17 -5.97 -1.28
N GLU A 317 -24.89 -5.61 -1.30
CA GLU A 317 -24.35 -4.38 -0.71
C GLU A 317 -24.04 -3.35 -1.81
N VAL A 318 -24.07 -2.05 -1.46
CA VAL A 318 -23.71 -0.98 -2.39
C VAL A 318 -22.21 -0.97 -2.64
N PRO A 319 -21.75 -1.20 -3.88
CA PRO A 319 -20.33 -1.19 -4.20
C PRO A 319 -19.68 0.18 -3.93
N THR A 320 -18.45 0.17 -3.47
CA THR A 320 -17.66 1.38 -3.21
C THR A 320 -16.57 1.61 -4.26
N GLY A 321 -16.41 0.66 -5.19
CA GLY A 321 -15.18 0.47 -5.93
C GLY A 321 -14.09 -0.16 -5.06
N ASN A 322 -12.98 -0.54 -5.70
CA ASN A 322 -11.87 -1.21 -5.01
C ASN A 322 -10.98 -0.19 -4.29
N LEU A 323 -11.41 0.31 -3.15
CA LEU A 323 -10.71 1.28 -2.32
C LEU A 323 -9.38 0.72 -1.80
N ARG A 324 -8.32 1.54 -1.82
CA ARG A 324 -6.97 1.13 -1.44
C ARG A 324 -6.27 2.05 -0.44
N CYS A 325 -6.82 3.26 -0.17
CA CYS A 325 -6.30 4.16 0.84
C CYS A 325 -6.88 3.78 2.20
N ILE A 326 -6.03 3.34 3.13
CA ILE A 326 -6.39 2.99 4.50
C ILE A 326 -6.22 4.24 5.36
N CYS A 327 -7.31 4.86 5.80
CA CYS A 327 -7.28 6.05 6.62
C CYS A 327 -7.68 5.70 8.06
N VAL A 328 -6.71 5.77 8.99
CA VAL A 328 -6.93 5.48 10.41
C VAL A 328 -6.97 6.78 11.21
N LYS A 329 -8.01 6.95 12.00
CA LYS A 329 -8.16 8.13 12.86
C LYS A 329 -7.02 8.18 13.90
N PRO A 330 -6.33 9.33 14.08
CA PRO A 330 -5.30 9.46 15.10
C PRO A 330 -5.89 9.31 16.50
N GLY A 331 -5.05 8.79 17.42
CA GLY A 331 -5.41 8.62 18.82
C GLY A 331 -4.95 9.76 19.71
N THR A 332 -4.69 9.43 20.97
CA THR A 332 -4.38 10.41 22.03
C THR A 332 -2.95 10.36 22.53
N ALA A 333 -2.13 9.41 22.06
CA ALA A 333 -0.75 9.27 22.54
C ALA A 333 0.14 10.41 22.00
N CYS A 334 0.49 11.34 22.88
CA CYS A 334 1.46 12.39 22.58
C CYS A 334 2.91 11.86 22.64
N GLN A 335 3.87 12.63 22.14
CA GLN A 335 5.30 12.28 22.17
C GLN A 335 5.78 11.86 23.57
N LYS A 336 5.34 12.53 24.63
CA LYS A 336 5.68 12.19 26.02
C LYS A 336 5.18 10.79 26.42
N CYS A 337 4.01 10.37 25.93
CA CYS A 337 3.47 9.03 26.16
C CYS A 337 4.29 7.97 25.42
N LEU A 338 4.68 8.26 24.18
CA LEU A 338 5.50 7.38 23.36
C LEU A 338 6.87 7.15 23.99
N THR A 339 7.55 8.21 24.43
CA THR A 339 8.90 8.16 25.01
C THR A 339 8.95 7.88 26.50
N ALA A 340 7.81 7.64 27.17
CA ALA A 340 7.80 7.22 28.58
C ALA A 340 8.41 5.80 28.71
N ALA A 341 9.56 5.71 29.33
CA ALA A 341 10.32 4.47 29.49
C ALA A 341 9.74 3.54 30.59
N PRO A 342 10.00 2.22 30.55
CA PRO A 342 10.79 1.56 29.50
C PRO A 342 10.00 1.32 28.21
N TYR A 343 10.67 1.32 27.07
CA TYR A 343 10.06 0.99 25.78
C TYR A 343 11.05 0.33 24.80
N LEU A 344 10.50 -0.44 23.86
CA LEU A 344 11.18 -0.96 22.68
C LEU A 344 10.54 -0.34 21.43
N GLU A 345 11.25 0.54 20.76
CA GLU A 345 10.81 1.12 19.49
C GLU A 345 11.35 0.29 18.33
N VAL A 346 10.45 -0.31 17.57
CA VAL A 346 10.77 -1.11 16.39
C VAL A 346 11.12 -0.17 15.24
N LEU A 347 12.29 -0.36 14.63
CA LEU A 347 12.76 0.42 13.48
C LEU A 347 12.71 -0.39 12.19
N SER A 348 12.93 -1.69 12.27
CA SER A 348 12.89 -2.59 11.11
C SER A 348 12.56 -4.01 11.56
N MET A 349 11.64 -4.64 10.85
CA MET A 349 11.24 -6.04 11.03
C MET A 349 11.46 -6.84 9.75
N SER A 350 11.45 -8.16 9.86
CA SER A 350 11.37 -9.08 8.71
C SER A 350 9.96 -9.12 8.10
N GLY A 351 9.00 -8.46 8.70
CA GLY A 351 7.58 -8.39 8.42
C GLY A 351 6.77 -8.62 9.70
N LEU A 352 5.71 -7.85 9.88
CA LEU A 352 4.74 -8.06 10.95
C LEU A 352 3.73 -9.11 10.48
N GLN A 353 3.63 -10.21 11.23
CA GLN A 353 2.60 -11.22 10.99
C GLN A 353 1.38 -10.90 11.84
N VAL A 354 0.22 -10.82 11.21
CA VAL A 354 -1.07 -10.61 11.86
C VAL A 354 -2.02 -11.70 11.38
N ASP A 355 -2.48 -12.53 12.30
CA ASP A 355 -3.39 -13.63 12.01
C ASP A 355 -4.62 -13.54 12.93
N THR A 356 -5.74 -13.21 12.33
CA THR A 356 -7.02 -13.04 13.01
C THR A 356 -7.59 -14.37 13.50
N PHE A 357 -7.35 -15.46 12.77
CA PHE A 357 -7.87 -16.79 13.10
C PHE A 357 -7.17 -17.45 14.30
N THR A 358 -5.87 -17.25 14.42
CA THR A 358 -5.08 -17.79 15.53
C THR A 358 -4.85 -16.79 16.67
N ASP A 359 -5.44 -15.59 16.58
CA ASP A 359 -5.26 -14.49 17.55
C ASP A 359 -3.78 -14.11 17.76
N TYR A 360 -3.03 -14.07 16.65
CA TYR A 360 -1.58 -13.85 16.68
C TYR A 360 -1.19 -12.51 16.08
N ILE A 361 -0.24 -11.84 16.73
CA ILE A 361 0.52 -10.73 16.19
C ILE A 361 1.98 -10.85 16.63
N GLY A 362 2.93 -10.70 15.71
CA GLY A 362 4.35 -10.78 16.05
C GLY A 362 5.27 -10.80 14.84
N GLY A 363 6.56 -10.93 15.10
CA GLY A 363 7.58 -11.04 14.07
C GLY A 363 8.99 -10.86 14.59
N GLU A 364 9.96 -11.06 13.72
CA GLU A 364 11.38 -10.88 14.00
C GLU A 364 11.78 -9.41 13.80
N ILE A 365 12.46 -8.84 14.78
CA ILE A 365 12.99 -7.48 14.77
C ILE A 365 14.44 -7.50 14.31
N ARG A 366 14.72 -6.80 13.23
CA ARG A 366 16.07 -6.62 12.70
C ARG A 366 16.82 -5.48 13.38
N LEU A 367 16.09 -4.44 13.77
CA LEU A 367 16.62 -3.30 14.50
C LEU A 367 15.53 -2.67 15.37
N ALA A 368 15.85 -2.39 16.63
CA ALA A 368 15.01 -1.62 17.54
C ALA A 368 15.87 -0.74 18.44
N TYR A 369 15.27 0.32 18.99
CA TYR A 369 15.82 1.05 20.12
C TYR A 369 15.14 0.63 21.42
N TYR A 370 15.92 0.18 22.38
CA TYR A 370 15.46 -0.01 23.74
C TYR A 370 15.85 1.18 24.61
N CYS A 371 14.90 1.72 25.34
CA CYS A 371 15.14 2.80 26.29
C CYS A 371 14.69 2.35 27.70
N ASP A 372 15.61 2.37 28.65
CA ASP A 372 15.36 2.06 30.06
C ASP A 372 14.96 3.30 30.90
N GLY A 373 14.94 4.50 30.26
CA GLY A 373 14.70 5.79 30.89
C GLY A 373 15.97 6.60 31.18
N LYS A 374 17.15 6.00 30.99
CA LYS A 374 18.47 6.66 31.15
C LYS A 374 19.29 6.58 29.87
N THR A 375 19.27 5.42 29.22
CA THR A 375 20.05 5.12 28.02
C THR A 375 19.15 4.60 26.91
N VAL A 376 19.57 4.83 25.68
CA VAL A 376 18.97 4.23 24.47
C VAL A 376 20.00 3.32 23.85
N VAL A 377 19.66 2.05 23.69
CA VAL A 377 20.56 1.02 23.15
C VAL A 377 19.94 0.42 21.88
N PRO A 378 20.69 0.34 20.75
CA PRO A 378 20.23 -0.37 19.58
C PRO A 378 20.30 -1.89 19.81
N LEU A 379 19.20 -2.59 19.55
CA LEU A 379 19.06 -4.03 19.69
C LEU A 379 18.75 -4.71 18.35
N THR A 380 19.20 -5.96 18.23
CA THR A 380 18.94 -6.85 17.09
C THR A 380 18.73 -8.29 17.54
N GLY A 381 18.25 -9.16 16.65
CA GLY A 381 18.14 -10.60 16.93
C GLY A 381 17.12 -10.92 18.03
N ILE A 382 16.04 -10.15 18.10
CA ILE A 382 14.92 -10.33 19.02
C ILE A 382 13.63 -10.53 18.22
N SER A 383 12.63 -11.11 18.86
CA SER A 383 11.31 -11.32 18.30
C SER A 383 10.24 -10.84 19.27
N ILE A 384 9.11 -10.41 18.73
CA ILE A 384 7.92 -10.06 19.52
C ILE A 384 6.77 -10.98 19.16
N THR A 385 5.92 -11.28 20.14
CA THR A 385 4.67 -12.02 19.94
C THR A 385 3.62 -11.59 20.95
N GLY A 386 2.35 -11.69 20.56
CA GLY A 386 1.23 -11.35 21.43
C GLY A 386 -0.11 -11.87 20.92
N SER A 387 -1.16 -11.70 21.71
CA SER A 387 -2.54 -11.86 21.30
C SER A 387 -3.01 -10.61 20.56
N LEU A 388 -3.48 -10.78 19.33
CA LEU A 388 -4.02 -9.68 18.51
C LEU A 388 -5.19 -8.99 19.24
N LYS A 389 -6.09 -9.77 19.85
CA LYS A 389 -7.24 -9.22 20.61
C LYS A 389 -6.79 -8.35 21.77
N GLN A 390 -5.80 -8.80 22.53
CA GLN A 390 -5.25 -8.01 23.66
C GLN A 390 -4.57 -6.73 23.15
N VAL A 391 -3.81 -6.83 22.09
CA VAL A 391 -3.16 -5.69 21.46
C VAL A 391 -4.20 -4.68 20.98
N LEU A 392 -5.19 -5.11 20.21
CA LEU A 392 -6.26 -4.22 19.73
C LEU A 392 -7.03 -3.58 20.87
N ALA A 393 -7.34 -4.31 21.94
CA ALA A 393 -8.04 -3.77 23.09
C ALA A 393 -7.24 -2.69 23.85
N SER A 394 -5.92 -2.79 23.88
CA SER A 394 -5.05 -1.90 24.66
C SER A 394 -4.23 -0.92 23.85
N ILE A 395 -4.32 -0.95 22.51
CA ILE A 395 -3.53 -0.11 21.60
C ILE A 395 -3.71 1.38 21.89
N ARG A 396 -2.60 2.12 21.89
CA ARG A 396 -2.63 3.58 21.97
C ARG A 396 -1.98 4.18 20.75
N LEU A 397 -2.76 4.90 19.99
CA LEU A 397 -2.40 5.49 18.71
C LEU A 397 -1.82 6.91 18.92
N ALA A 398 -0.75 7.24 18.21
CA ALA A 398 -0.18 8.58 18.23
C ALA A 398 -1.19 9.63 17.74
N CYS A 399 -1.11 10.86 18.29
CA CYS A 399 -1.82 12.00 17.77
C CYS A 399 -1.16 12.57 16.51
N GLU A 400 0.15 12.35 16.32
CA GLU A 400 0.89 12.70 15.11
C GLU A 400 0.58 11.68 14.02
N THR A 401 0.34 12.16 12.79
CA THR A 401 0.01 11.33 11.64
C THR A 401 1.16 11.26 10.64
N ALA A 402 1.17 10.21 9.85
CA ALA A 402 2.07 10.03 8.72
C ALA A 402 1.35 9.28 7.59
N VAL A 403 1.96 9.33 6.41
CA VAL A 403 1.53 8.56 5.23
C VAL A 403 2.68 7.64 4.84
N ASP A 404 2.35 6.39 4.56
CA ASP A 404 3.29 5.40 4.01
C ASP A 404 2.54 4.50 3.03
N ASN A 405 2.93 4.54 1.76
CA ASN A 405 2.27 3.82 0.67
C ASN A 405 0.74 4.05 0.67
N GLY A 406 -0.04 3.00 0.98
CA GLY A 406 -1.51 3.05 1.05
C GLY A 406 -2.08 3.35 2.43
N TYR A 407 -1.25 3.58 3.45
CA TYR A 407 -1.66 3.88 4.81
C TYR A 407 -1.55 5.39 5.10
N SER A 408 -2.58 5.95 5.71
CA SER A 408 -2.64 7.33 6.20
C SER A 408 -3.23 7.30 7.62
N GLY A 409 -2.44 7.64 8.63
CA GLY A 409 -2.91 7.53 10.01
C GLY A 409 -1.86 7.82 11.06
N PRO A 410 -2.03 7.33 12.30
CA PRO A 410 -1.06 7.49 13.38
C PRO A 410 0.35 7.09 12.95
N LYS A 411 1.33 7.96 13.22
CA LYS A 411 2.74 7.71 12.89
C LYS A 411 3.34 6.56 13.68
N LYS A 412 2.85 6.36 14.91
CA LYS A 412 3.28 5.31 15.83
C LYS A 412 2.11 4.77 16.63
N ALA A 413 2.26 3.56 17.15
CA ALA A 413 1.36 3.02 18.17
C ALA A 413 2.12 2.32 19.30
N ILE A 414 1.58 2.40 20.51
CA ILE A 414 2.05 1.67 21.68
C ILE A 414 1.23 0.38 21.78
N LEU A 415 1.91 -0.74 21.83
CA LEU A 415 1.36 -2.06 22.09
C LEU A 415 1.77 -2.52 23.49
N SER A 416 0.79 -2.92 24.27
CA SER A 416 1.01 -3.48 25.61
C SER A 416 0.79 -4.99 25.59
N GLY A 417 1.47 -5.71 26.50
CA GLY A 417 1.29 -7.17 26.63
C GLY A 417 2.00 -8.01 25.58
N MET A 418 2.88 -7.40 24.79
CA MET A 418 3.77 -8.14 23.88
C MET A 418 4.85 -8.86 24.70
N LYS A 419 5.16 -10.09 24.31
CA LYS A 419 6.32 -10.84 24.82
C LYS A 419 7.50 -10.59 23.88
N ILE A 420 8.69 -10.39 24.44
CA ILE A 420 9.94 -10.10 23.74
C ILE A 420 10.93 -11.23 24.05
N PHE A 421 11.56 -11.82 23.01
CA PHE A 421 12.46 -12.97 23.13
C PHE A 421 13.82 -12.69 22.50
#